data_eeeb068eab25ff2832da3f46c6e3fc31
#
_entry.id   eeeb068eab25ff2832da3f46c6e3fc31
#
_cell.length_a   1.000
_cell.length_b   1.000
_cell.length_c   1.000
_cell.angle_alpha   90.00
_cell.angle_beta   90.00
_cell.angle_gamma   90.00
#
_symmetry.space_group_name_H-M   'P 1'
#
loop_
_entity.id
_entity.type
_entity.pdbx_description
1 polymer ?
#
loop_
_entity_poly.entity_id
_entity_poly.type
_entity_poly.pdbx_seq_one_letter_code
_entity_poly.pdbx_strand_id
1 'polypeptide(L)'
;MGEDGGVTSGDFPDAWYLIVSSRLIPDLDGGYTISTLARARQMAEAGAETLLLTVDPGAVDAHAVHRSTFVERGAAVASEIFRNLFDEAVAPAGGAADWLREAAHDGHADPSLEYRDVAGGTVALPTVIDPDWHLTTAPIVIRDTAGEAIGVIDGFGALYRAWLDHVAAGVRAEIERPVVVICESRQLGELLVGWGDDDVRILHTVHTNHLEPPYRPESALNRLWTRWFEVAPRFDAVLWPTAHQRDDVRSRFGSASNDRVAPHAVVGPSRIVPVSERDPARVVVLGRLAPGKRLDHAVRALGRLAGEIPQARLELWGEGAQRAELQTVIAELGLPERVTLAGHTNDPGAVLDRSAVYLTTSAFEGQGLALAEALAHGTPVVAYDIRYGPRDMLAGGGGILVPDGDEDALADALRRVLTDAALRARLSAEALNAAAALTPARAMQTLADASREALARPRRR
;
A
#
# COMPACT_ATOMS: atom_id res chain seq x y z
N MET A 1 -0.37 -28.69 17.61
CA MET A 1 -0.12 -27.64 18.60
C MET A 1 1.28 -27.14 18.28
N GLY A 2 1.41 -26.18 17.41
CA GLY A 2 2.63 -25.41 17.19
C GLY A 2 2.45 -24.13 17.97
N GLU A 3 3.42 -23.80 18.82
CA GLU A 3 3.48 -22.52 19.49
C GLU A 3 3.43 -21.42 18.43
N ASP A 4 2.41 -20.58 18.45
CA ASP A 4 2.39 -19.31 17.75
C ASP A 4 3.57 -18.51 18.31
N GLY A 5 4.67 -18.50 17.58
CA GLY A 5 5.78 -17.60 17.84
C GLY A 5 5.35 -16.18 17.53
N GLY A 6 4.57 -15.59 18.44
CA GLY A 6 4.30 -14.18 18.43
C GLY A 6 5.64 -13.44 18.44
N VAL A 7 5.83 -12.47 17.56
CA VAL A 7 6.99 -11.57 17.60
C VAL A 7 7.02 -10.95 18.99
N THR A 8 8.09 -11.18 19.73
CA THR A 8 8.26 -10.61 21.07
C THR A 8 8.82 -9.19 20.94
N SER A 9 8.58 -8.33 21.94
CA SER A 9 9.05 -6.93 21.96
C SER A 9 10.59 -6.77 21.81
N GLY A 10 11.34 -7.86 21.82
CA GLY A 10 12.80 -7.89 21.63
C GLY A 10 13.26 -8.07 20.19
N ASP A 11 12.37 -8.26 19.21
CA ASP A 11 12.77 -8.57 17.83
C ASP A 11 13.15 -7.32 17.01
N PHE A 12 12.55 -6.18 17.28
CA PHE A 12 12.93 -4.90 16.66
C PHE A 12 14.17 -4.30 17.35
N PRO A 13 15.12 -3.71 16.60
CA PRO A 13 16.16 -2.84 17.16
C PRO A 13 15.58 -1.76 18.04
N ASP A 14 16.30 -1.38 19.09
CA ASP A 14 15.97 -0.25 19.95
C ASP A 14 16.14 1.06 19.19
N ALA A 15 15.06 1.52 18.55
CA ALA A 15 15.00 2.68 17.66
C ALA A 15 13.60 3.29 17.66
N TRP A 16 13.49 4.55 17.26
CA TRP A 16 12.22 5.16 16.88
C TRP A 16 11.88 4.78 15.44
N TYR A 17 10.61 4.44 15.18
CA TYR A 17 10.12 4.09 13.84
C TYR A 17 9.14 5.13 13.34
N LEU A 18 9.50 5.84 12.27
CA LEU A 18 8.66 6.84 11.63
C LEU A 18 8.15 6.28 10.30
N ILE A 19 6.88 5.89 10.26
CA ILE A 19 6.23 5.45 9.00
C ILE A 19 5.72 6.70 8.29
N VAL A 20 6.30 7.02 7.13
CA VAL A 20 6.01 8.26 6.40
C VAL A 20 5.19 7.96 5.15
N SER A 21 3.99 8.51 5.10
CA SER A 21 3.03 8.38 4.00
C SER A 21 2.67 9.76 3.44
N SER A 22 2.35 9.84 2.14
CA SER A 22 1.88 11.09 1.54
C SER A 22 0.54 11.53 2.10
N ARG A 23 -0.36 10.58 2.33
CA ARG A 23 -1.70 10.79 2.94
C ARG A 23 -2.26 9.46 3.41
N LEU A 24 -3.20 9.53 4.35
CA LEU A 24 -4.02 8.41 4.79
C LEU A 24 -5.46 8.89 4.94
N ILE A 25 -6.31 8.51 3.99
CA ILE A 25 -7.72 8.92 3.94
C ILE A 25 -8.57 7.66 3.85
N PRO A 26 -9.58 7.50 4.74
CA PRO A 26 -10.48 6.36 4.69
C PRO A 26 -11.08 6.17 3.28
N ASP A 27 -11.11 4.94 2.81
CA ASP A 27 -11.75 4.48 1.56
C ASP A 27 -11.17 5.04 0.25
N LEU A 28 -10.09 5.86 0.29
CA LEU A 28 -9.57 6.50 -0.91
C LEU A 28 -8.52 5.64 -1.66
N ASP A 29 -7.47 5.19 -1.00
CA ASP A 29 -6.27 4.62 -1.66
C ASP A 29 -6.18 3.08 -1.60
N GLY A 30 -7.23 2.40 -1.11
CA GLY A 30 -7.32 0.94 -1.13
C GLY A 30 -6.13 0.25 -0.45
N GLY A 31 -5.46 -0.67 -1.18
CA GLY A 31 -4.39 -1.49 -0.63
C GLY A 31 -3.19 -0.72 -0.06
N TYR A 32 -2.89 0.48 -0.57
CA TYR A 32 -1.83 1.34 -0.03
C TYR A 32 -2.12 1.77 1.41
N THR A 33 -3.30 2.37 1.66
CA THR A 33 -3.71 2.79 3.01
C THR A 33 -3.85 1.59 3.94
N ILE A 34 -4.47 0.49 3.47
CA ILE A 34 -4.66 -0.73 4.27
C ILE A 34 -3.32 -1.31 4.72
N SER A 35 -2.35 -1.46 3.81
CA SER A 35 -1.04 -2.05 4.15
C SER A 35 -0.20 -1.14 5.05
N THR A 36 -0.27 0.19 4.87
CA THR A 36 0.45 1.15 5.71
C THR A 36 -0.06 1.13 7.14
N LEU A 37 -1.39 1.17 7.33
CA LEU A 37 -2.03 1.08 8.65
C LEU A 37 -1.78 -0.29 9.32
N ALA A 38 -1.91 -1.38 8.56
CA ALA A 38 -1.64 -2.72 9.07
C ALA A 38 -0.18 -2.85 9.56
N ARG A 39 0.78 -2.31 8.82
CA ARG A 39 2.20 -2.28 9.22
C ARG A 39 2.38 -1.51 10.52
N ALA A 40 1.85 -0.30 10.62
CA ALA A 40 1.95 0.52 11.83
C ALA A 40 1.38 -0.21 13.05
N ARG A 41 0.20 -0.80 12.90
CA ARG A 41 -0.44 -1.59 13.96
C ARG A 41 0.41 -2.80 14.37
N GLN A 42 0.85 -3.60 13.41
CA GLN A 42 1.66 -4.81 13.66
C GLN A 42 3.01 -4.49 14.30
N MET A 43 3.63 -3.37 13.92
CA MET A 43 4.86 -2.90 14.56
C MET A 43 4.63 -2.51 16.01
N ALA A 44 3.56 -1.76 16.29
CA ALA A 44 3.19 -1.39 17.66
C ALA A 44 2.85 -2.62 18.51
N GLU A 45 2.10 -3.60 17.96
CA GLU A 45 1.81 -4.89 18.60
C GLU A 45 3.07 -5.71 18.89
N ALA A 46 4.10 -5.57 18.04
CA ALA A 46 5.43 -6.17 18.23
C ALA A 46 6.32 -5.34 19.18
N GLY A 47 5.81 -4.26 19.78
CA GLY A 47 6.53 -3.44 20.76
C GLY A 47 7.51 -2.43 20.17
N ALA A 48 7.43 -2.13 18.86
CA ALA A 48 8.22 -1.08 18.23
C ALA A 48 7.59 0.30 18.52
N GLU A 49 8.41 1.25 18.97
CA GLU A 49 8.01 2.65 19.19
C GLU A 49 7.75 3.33 17.84
N THR A 50 6.47 3.43 17.44
CA THR A 50 6.07 3.76 16.08
C THR A 50 5.21 5.00 16.02
N LEU A 51 5.55 5.94 15.13
CA LEU A 51 4.71 7.07 14.73
C LEU A 51 4.32 6.94 13.25
N LEU A 52 3.12 7.39 12.92
CA LEU A 52 2.57 7.39 11.56
C LEU A 52 2.42 8.84 11.08
N LEU A 53 3.23 9.22 10.11
CA LEU A 53 3.43 10.58 9.66
C LEU A 53 2.81 10.81 8.28
N THR A 54 2.05 11.91 8.12
CA THR A 54 1.45 12.29 6.83
C THR A 54 1.78 13.74 6.48
N VAL A 55 1.80 14.03 5.16
CA VAL A 55 2.13 15.36 4.62
C VAL A 55 1.02 15.92 3.73
N ASP A 56 -0.18 15.38 3.80
CA ASP A 56 -1.34 15.91 3.08
C ASP A 56 -1.84 17.21 3.72
N PRO A 57 -2.09 18.26 2.89
CA PRO A 57 -2.49 19.57 3.38
C PRO A 57 -4.02 19.66 3.60
N GLY A 58 -4.58 18.75 4.38
CA GLY A 58 -5.98 18.75 4.79
C GLY A 58 -6.26 19.74 5.93
N ALA A 59 -7.53 19.82 6.32
CA ALA A 59 -7.93 20.55 7.51
C ALA A 59 -7.72 19.68 8.77
N VAL A 60 -7.34 20.30 9.89
CA VAL A 60 -7.11 19.61 11.18
C VAL A 60 -8.30 18.75 11.60
N ASP A 61 -9.53 19.31 11.47
CA ASP A 61 -10.76 18.56 11.81
C ASP A 61 -10.97 17.33 10.90
N ALA A 62 -10.64 17.45 9.61
CA ALA A 62 -10.72 16.32 8.68
C ALA A 62 -9.71 15.23 9.04
N HIS A 63 -8.47 15.61 9.39
CA HIS A 63 -7.46 14.66 9.87
C HIS A 63 -7.90 13.98 11.18
N ALA A 64 -8.50 14.70 12.10
CA ALA A 64 -9.03 14.14 13.34
C ALA A 64 -10.13 13.10 13.06
N VAL A 65 -11.05 13.39 12.15
CA VAL A 65 -12.09 12.44 11.71
C VAL A 65 -11.47 11.20 11.06
N HIS A 66 -10.48 11.36 10.19
CA HIS A 66 -9.80 10.23 9.57
C HIS A 66 -9.13 9.31 10.61
N ARG A 67 -8.40 9.89 11.57
CA ARG A 67 -7.74 9.17 12.68
C ARG A 67 -8.76 8.38 13.51
N SER A 68 -9.85 9.03 13.93
CA SER A 68 -10.93 8.38 14.68
C SER A 68 -11.54 7.22 13.89
N THR A 69 -11.81 7.42 12.59
CA THR A 69 -12.34 6.38 11.72
C THR A 69 -11.42 5.16 11.65
N PHE A 70 -10.09 5.37 11.56
CA PHE A 70 -9.14 4.25 11.53
C PHE A 70 -9.07 3.49 12.86
N VAL A 71 -9.17 4.20 14.00
CA VAL A 71 -9.21 3.57 15.32
C VAL A 71 -10.51 2.80 15.52
N GLU A 72 -11.66 3.39 15.19
CA GLU A 72 -12.97 2.75 15.27
C GLU A 72 -13.07 1.47 14.43
N ARG A 73 -12.43 1.46 13.26
CA ARG A 73 -12.34 0.28 12.38
C ARG A 73 -11.27 -0.73 12.83
N GLY A 74 -10.54 -0.49 13.92
CA GLY A 74 -9.45 -1.34 14.38
C GLY A 74 -8.25 -1.38 13.40
N ALA A 75 -8.18 -0.42 12.48
CA ALA A 75 -7.06 -0.31 11.53
C ALA A 75 -5.81 0.32 12.17
N ALA A 76 -5.99 1.14 13.21
CA ALA A 76 -4.93 1.73 14.01
C ALA A 76 -5.16 1.46 15.50
N VAL A 77 -4.06 1.43 16.29
CA VAL A 77 -4.10 1.15 17.73
C VAL A 77 -4.59 2.35 18.55
N ALA A 78 -4.23 3.55 18.14
CA ALA A 78 -4.54 4.81 18.84
C ALA A 78 -4.41 6.01 17.89
N SER A 79 -5.09 7.11 18.22
CA SER A 79 -5.02 8.36 17.44
C SER A 79 -3.70 9.09 17.63
N GLU A 80 -3.04 8.89 18.76
CA GLU A 80 -1.82 9.57 19.20
C GLU A 80 -0.59 9.20 18.39
N ILE A 81 -0.61 8.05 17.72
CA ILE A 81 0.49 7.65 16.82
C ILE A 81 0.54 8.49 15.53
N PHE A 82 -0.57 9.17 15.19
CA PHE A 82 -0.65 9.96 13.96
C PHE A 82 -0.14 11.37 14.17
N ARG A 83 0.70 11.81 13.26
CA ARG A 83 1.14 13.21 13.14
C ARG A 83 0.95 13.68 11.70
N ASN A 84 0.63 14.95 11.53
CA ASN A 84 0.52 15.55 10.20
C ASN A 84 1.30 16.86 10.15
N LEU A 85 2.07 17.06 9.10
CA LEU A 85 2.91 18.23 8.90
C LEU A 85 2.14 19.54 9.04
N PHE A 86 0.96 19.63 8.40
CA PHE A 86 0.19 20.87 8.35
C PHE A 86 -0.60 21.12 9.62
N ASP A 87 -0.94 20.07 10.39
CA ASP A 87 -1.48 20.25 11.75
C ASP A 87 -0.44 20.86 12.67
N GLU A 88 0.83 20.44 12.54
CA GLU A 88 1.95 20.91 13.37
C GLU A 88 2.66 22.17 12.82
N ALA A 89 2.27 22.64 11.64
CA ALA A 89 2.75 23.90 11.09
C ALA A 89 2.19 25.13 11.83
N VAL A 90 1.09 24.96 12.57
CA VAL A 90 0.41 26.04 13.30
C VAL A 90 0.78 25.98 14.77
N ALA A 91 1.29 27.09 15.29
CA ALA A 91 1.56 27.23 16.73
C ALA A 91 0.25 27.25 17.56
N PRO A 92 0.25 26.82 18.84
CA PRO A 92 -0.94 26.86 19.68
C PRO A 92 -1.57 28.26 19.84
N ALA A 93 -0.77 29.30 19.72
CA ALA A 93 -1.20 30.71 19.77
C ALA A 93 -1.61 31.25 18.39
N GLY A 94 -1.58 30.41 17.36
CA GLY A 94 -1.77 30.79 15.95
C GLY A 94 -0.46 31.22 15.27
N GLY A 95 -0.50 31.31 13.93
CA GLY A 95 0.67 31.58 13.08
C GLY A 95 1.65 30.40 13.00
N ALA A 96 2.80 30.65 12.42
CA ALA A 96 3.79 29.59 12.14
C ALA A 96 4.39 29.02 13.44
N ALA A 97 4.50 27.68 13.50
CA ALA A 97 5.22 26.97 14.55
C ALA A 97 6.72 27.31 14.54
N ASP A 98 7.43 27.10 15.67
CA ASP A 98 8.84 27.46 15.79
C ASP A 98 9.72 26.77 14.76
N TRP A 99 9.56 25.45 14.57
CA TRP A 99 10.33 24.68 13.58
C TRP A 99 10.15 25.21 12.15
N LEU A 100 8.94 25.72 11.83
CA LEU A 100 8.62 26.26 10.52
C LEU A 100 9.26 27.66 10.34
N ARG A 101 9.28 28.49 11.39
CA ARG A 101 9.98 29.78 11.40
C ARG A 101 11.50 29.63 11.29
N GLU A 102 12.06 28.64 11.97
CA GLU A 102 13.49 28.33 11.94
C GLU A 102 13.95 27.82 10.56
N ALA A 103 13.09 27.08 9.86
CA ALA A 103 13.36 26.58 8.52
C ALA A 103 13.17 27.63 7.42
N ALA A 104 12.42 28.71 7.70
CA ALA A 104 12.16 29.77 6.73
C ALA A 104 13.37 30.71 6.61
N HIS A 105 13.62 31.20 5.41
CA HIS A 105 14.63 32.21 5.12
C HIS A 105 14.00 33.41 4.41
N ASP A 106 14.76 34.51 4.30
CA ASP A 106 14.32 35.71 3.57
C ASP A 106 14.03 35.36 2.11
N GLY A 107 12.86 35.79 1.64
CA GLY A 107 12.43 35.52 0.26
C GLY A 107 10.99 35.94 0.01
N HIS A 108 10.55 35.78 -1.21
CA HIS A 108 9.20 36.19 -1.65
C HIS A 108 8.54 35.07 -2.46
N ALA A 109 7.20 35.12 -2.54
CA ALA A 109 6.44 34.29 -3.46
C ALA A 109 6.91 34.50 -4.90
N ASP A 110 6.88 33.44 -5.70
CA ASP A 110 7.08 33.57 -7.14
C ASP A 110 5.82 34.20 -7.78
N PRO A 111 5.92 35.43 -8.35
CA PRO A 111 4.76 36.14 -8.89
C PRO A 111 4.14 35.48 -10.14
N SER A 112 4.82 34.50 -10.71
CA SER A 112 4.34 33.72 -11.86
C SER A 112 3.46 32.54 -11.47
N LEU A 113 3.38 32.20 -10.17
CA LEU A 113 2.64 31.04 -9.66
C LEU A 113 1.42 31.48 -8.86
N GLU A 114 0.38 30.65 -8.92
CA GLU A 114 -0.74 30.74 -7.98
C GLU A 114 -0.39 30.03 -6.68
N TYR A 115 -0.93 30.53 -5.56
CA TYR A 115 -0.71 29.97 -4.24
C TYR A 115 -2.03 29.57 -3.60
N ARG A 116 -2.00 28.44 -2.90
CA ARG A 116 -3.12 27.94 -2.09
C ARG A 116 -2.76 27.96 -0.62
N ASP A 117 -3.55 28.67 0.18
CA ASP A 117 -3.39 28.69 1.63
C ASP A 117 -3.83 27.37 2.26
N VAL A 118 -3.02 26.89 3.21
CA VAL A 118 -3.24 25.69 4.01
C VAL A 118 -2.85 25.97 5.47
N ALA A 119 -3.09 25.04 6.38
CA ALA A 119 -2.75 25.19 7.80
C ALA A 119 -3.30 26.52 8.38
N GLY A 120 -4.60 26.78 8.17
CA GLY A 120 -5.23 28.02 8.67
C GLY A 120 -4.69 29.32 8.08
N GLY A 121 -4.08 29.28 6.89
CA GLY A 121 -3.45 30.45 6.25
C GLY A 121 -1.97 30.66 6.62
N THR A 122 -1.44 29.82 7.50
CA THR A 122 -0.03 29.91 7.96
C THR A 122 0.98 29.55 6.86
N VAL A 123 0.60 28.64 5.95
CA VAL A 123 1.43 28.16 4.84
C VAL A 123 0.71 28.42 3.53
N ALA A 124 1.38 29.01 2.54
CA ALA A 124 0.88 29.13 1.18
C ALA A 124 1.73 28.26 0.23
N LEU A 125 1.10 27.25 -0.33
CA LEU A 125 1.73 26.29 -1.24
C LEU A 125 1.64 26.75 -2.68
N PRO A 126 2.73 26.70 -3.48
CA PRO A 126 2.70 27.00 -4.90
C PRO A 126 1.88 25.94 -5.66
N THR A 127 1.05 26.36 -6.61
CA THR A 127 0.35 25.48 -7.53
C THR A 127 1.23 25.25 -8.75
N VAL A 128 1.81 24.05 -8.84
CA VAL A 128 2.68 23.64 -9.95
C VAL A 128 1.98 22.56 -10.76
N ILE A 129 1.71 22.87 -12.03
CA ILE A 129 1.07 21.96 -12.99
C ILE A 129 2.17 21.18 -13.72
N ASP A 130 2.78 20.21 -13.05
CA ASP A 130 3.81 19.33 -13.60
C ASP A 130 3.67 17.94 -12.95
N PRO A 131 3.84 16.83 -13.69
CA PRO A 131 3.88 15.49 -13.09
C PRO A 131 4.92 15.32 -11.99
N ASP A 132 6.01 16.09 -12.06
CA ASP A 132 7.10 16.08 -11.07
C ASP A 132 7.02 17.27 -10.07
N TRP A 133 5.81 17.82 -9.86
CA TRP A 133 5.53 18.97 -9.01
C TRP A 133 6.18 18.91 -7.62
N HIS A 134 6.30 17.70 -7.05
CA HIS A 134 6.92 17.49 -5.74
C HIS A 134 8.41 17.87 -5.71
N LEU A 135 9.07 17.92 -6.85
CA LEU A 135 10.48 18.28 -6.98
C LEU A 135 10.72 19.78 -7.19
N THR A 136 9.63 20.57 -7.28
CA THR A 136 9.78 22.02 -7.41
C THR A 136 10.57 22.61 -6.25
N THR A 137 11.37 23.62 -6.55
CA THR A 137 12.00 24.49 -5.57
C THR A 137 11.28 25.83 -5.45
N ALA A 138 10.08 25.95 -6.03
CA ALA A 138 9.27 27.16 -5.90
C ALA A 138 9.03 27.49 -4.44
N PRO A 139 9.14 28.78 -4.05
CA PRO A 139 9.02 29.21 -2.67
C PRO A 139 7.67 28.82 -2.04
N ILE A 140 7.70 28.21 -0.87
CA ILE A 140 6.53 28.01 -0.02
C ILE A 140 6.53 29.16 0.98
N VAL A 141 5.45 29.95 1.00
CA VAL A 141 5.39 31.16 1.81
C VAL A 141 4.90 30.83 3.22
N ILE A 142 5.60 31.33 4.21
CA ILE A 142 5.26 31.18 5.62
C ILE A 142 4.72 32.51 6.15
N ARG A 143 3.61 32.48 6.91
CA ARG A 143 2.92 33.66 7.39
C ARG A 143 2.80 33.68 8.92
N ASP A 144 2.72 34.87 9.47
CA ASP A 144 2.42 35.09 10.90
C ASP A 144 0.90 35.07 11.18
N THR A 145 0.53 35.44 12.41
CA THR A 145 -0.87 35.52 12.84
C THR A 145 -1.65 36.68 12.19
N ALA A 146 -0.98 37.68 11.63
CA ALA A 146 -1.60 38.77 10.89
C ALA A 146 -1.77 38.44 9.39
N GLY A 147 -1.25 37.29 8.94
CA GLY A 147 -1.23 36.88 7.54
C GLY A 147 -0.08 37.50 6.74
N GLU A 148 0.85 38.20 7.39
CA GLU A 148 2.01 38.77 6.73
C GLU A 148 3.07 37.68 6.48
N ALA A 149 3.73 37.73 5.32
CA ALA A 149 4.81 36.81 5.01
C ALA A 149 6.04 37.07 5.87
N ILE A 150 6.51 36.05 6.58
CA ILE A 150 7.68 36.11 7.45
C ILE A 150 8.91 35.41 6.84
N GLY A 151 8.74 34.72 5.70
CA GLY A 151 9.82 34.05 4.97
C GLY A 151 9.29 33.01 4.01
N VAL A 152 10.22 32.28 3.39
CA VAL A 152 9.92 31.19 2.45
C VAL A 152 10.76 29.96 2.74
N ILE A 153 10.28 28.81 2.25
CA ILE A 153 11.02 27.54 2.22
C ILE A 153 11.09 27.07 0.76
N ASP A 154 12.26 26.59 0.30
CA ASP A 154 12.51 26.22 -1.10
C ASP A 154 11.94 24.82 -1.43
N GLY A 155 10.66 24.79 -1.78
CA GLY A 155 9.93 23.63 -2.25
C GLY A 155 9.58 22.58 -1.20
N PHE A 156 8.84 21.58 -1.65
CA PHE A 156 8.28 20.53 -0.77
C PHE A 156 9.36 19.70 -0.09
N GLY A 157 10.49 19.45 -0.76
CA GLY A 157 11.56 18.65 -0.18
C GLY A 157 12.19 19.30 1.06
N ALA A 158 12.43 20.62 1.02
CA ALA A 158 12.94 21.35 2.17
C ALA A 158 11.93 21.40 3.31
N LEU A 159 10.65 21.67 2.99
CA LEU A 159 9.57 21.68 3.97
C LEU A 159 9.43 20.33 4.70
N TYR A 160 9.42 19.22 3.95
CA TYR A 160 9.24 17.89 4.54
C TYR A 160 10.42 17.49 5.42
N ARG A 161 11.65 17.78 4.98
CA ARG A 161 12.85 17.51 5.79
C ARG A 161 12.90 18.35 7.07
N ALA A 162 12.56 19.64 7.00
CA ALA A 162 12.50 20.50 8.19
C ALA A 162 11.51 19.98 9.24
N TRP A 163 10.32 19.53 8.79
CA TRP A 163 9.36 18.92 9.71
C TRP A 163 9.88 17.59 10.27
N LEU A 164 10.48 16.74 9.44
CA LEU A 164 11.03 15.47 9.91
C LEU A 164 12.22 15.64 10.85
N ASP A 165 13.05 16.69 10.68
CA ASP A 165 14.07 17.08 11.65
C ASP A 165 13.44 17.46 12.99
N HIS A 166 12.36 18.25 12.97
CA HIS A 166 11.60 18.60 14.17
C HIS A 166 11.02 17.34 14.87
N VAL A 167 10.40 16.43 14.11
CA VAL A 167 9.86 15.18 14.66
C VAL A 167 10.96 14.31 15.24
N ALA A 168 12.07 14.12 14.52
CA ALA A 168 13.20 13.31 14.96
C ALA A 168 13.87 13.89 16.21
N ALA A 169 14.04 15.21 16.28
CA ALA A 169 14.54 15.90 17.47
C ALA A 169 13.61 15.71 18.68
N GLY A 170 12.29 15.81 18.47
CA GLY A 170 11.28 15.61 19.51
C GLY A 170 11.34 14.21 20.12
N VAL A 171 11.32 13.16 19.30
CA VAL A 171 11.37 11.78 19.81
C VAL A 171 12.71 11.46 20.48
N ARG A 172 13.83 12.00 19.99
CA ARG A 172 15.15 11.84 20.62
C ARG A 172 15.27 12.57 21.96
N ALA A 173 14.58 13.70 22.12
CA ALA A 173 14.54 14.41 23.38
C ALA A 173 13.82 13.61 24.49
N GLU A 174 12.88 12.74 24.13
CA GLU A 174 12.23 11.83 25.07
C GLU A 174 13.16 10.67 25.44
N ILE A 175 13.70 9.98 24.42
CA ILE A 175 14.65 8.88 24.56
C ILE A 175 15.64 8.94 23.40
N GLU A 176 16.93 9.07 23.74
CA GLU A 176 18.01 9.13 22.74
C GLU A 176 18.22 7.76 22.08
N ARG A 177 17.67 7.60 20.86
CA ARG A 177 17.74 6.40 20.03
C ARG A 177 17.89 6.78 18.57
N PRO A 178 18.47 5.88 17.72
CA PRO A 178 18.46 6.09 16.28
C PRO A 178 17.01 6.11 15.73
N VAL A 179 16.84 6.74 14.59
CA VAL A 179 15.54 6.83 13.90
C VAL A 179 15.57 5.99 12.65
N VAL A 180 14.58 5.13 12.49
CA VAL A 180 14.32 4.37 11.26
C VAL A 180 13.06 4.92 10.61
N VAL A 181 13.21 5.46 9.41
CA VAL A 181 12.10 5.91 8.59
C VAL A 181 11.68 4.79 7.65
N ILE A 182 10.40 4.43 7.67
CA ILE A 182 9.78 3.54 6.68
C ILE A 182 8.97 4.42 5.73
N CYS A 183 9.54 4.70 4.56
CA CYS A 183 8.91 5.56 3.56
C CYS A 183 7.98 4.74 2.68
N GLU A 184 6.68 5.00 2.77
CA GLU A 184 5.64 4.30 2.02
C GLU A 184 5.33 4.97 0.67
N SER A 185 5.71 6.24 0.49
CA SER A 185 5.41 6.99 -0.72
C SER A 185 6.64 7.17 -1.61
N ARG A 186 6.53 6.77 -2.89
CA ARG A 186 7.58 6.97 -3.89
C ARG A 186 8.04 8.43 -3.97
N GLN A 187 7.11 9.36 -4.08
CA GLN A 187 7.41 10.79 -4.21
C GLN A 187 8.15 11.34 -2.98
N LEU A 188 7.71 10.94 -1.78
CA LEU A 188 8.42 11.33 -0.56
C LEU A 188 9.83 10.75 -0.53
N GLY A 189 10.01 9.49 -0.94
CA GLY A 189 11.32 8.87 -1.02
C GLY A 189 12.32 9.67 -1.84
N GLU A 190 11.94 10.16 -3.01
CA GLU A 190 12.79 11.01 -3.86
C GLU A 190 13.26 12.29 -3.13
N LEU A 191 12.41 12.87 -2.27
CA LEU A 191 12.71 14.08 -1.51
C LEU A 191 13.55 13.81 -0.26
N LEU A 192 13.37 12.62 0.35
CA LEU A 192 14.04 12.27 1.61
C LEU A 192 15.49 11.82 1.42
N VAL A 193 15.92 11.40 0.24
CA VAL A 193 17.32 11.05 0.00
C VAL A 193 18.30 12.23 0.17
N GLY A 194 17.79 13.46 0.21
CA GLY A 194 18.57 14.65 0.55
C GLY A 194 18.62 14.98 2.04
N TRP A 195 18.03 14.17 2.90
CA TRP A 195 18.00 14.43 4.33
C TRP A 195 19.37 14.16 4.98
N GLY A 196 19.90 15.18 5.67
CA GLY A 196 21.29 15.23 6.15
C GLY A 196 21.57 14.53 7.47
N ASP A 197 20.56 14.13 8.23
CA ASP A 197 20.72 13.53 9.57
C ASP A 197 21.43 12.15 9.50
N ASP A 198 22.58 12.05 10.19
CA ASP A 198 23.43 10.85 10.20
C ASP A 198 22.86 9.68 11.01
N ASP A 199 21.99 9.97 12.00
CA ASP A 199 21.37 8.97 12.88
C ASP A 199 20.02 8.46 12.36
N VAL A 200 19.64 8.88 11.14
CA VAL A 200 18.44 8.40 10.46
C VAL A 200 18.79 7.33 9.43
N ARG A 201 18.01 6.26 9.36
CA ARG A 201 18.01 5.26 8.29
C ARG A 201 16.70 5.31 7.54
N ILE A 202 16.73 5.21 6.20
CA ILE A 202 15.53 5.22 5.37
C ILE A 202 15.36 3.88 4.67
N LEU A 203 14.27 3.18 5.04
CA LEU A 203 13.77 2.00 4.36
C LEU A 203 12.60 2.44 3.45
N HIS A 204 12.67 2.14 2.17
CA HIS A 204 11.63 2.53 1.21
C HIS A 204 10.80 1.34 0.77
N THR A 205 9.47 1.40 0.93
CA THR A 205 8.53 0.36 0.52
C THR A 205 8.01 0.60 -0.90
N VAL A 206 8.04 -0.44 -1.71
CA VAL A 206 7.43 -0.44 -3.05
C VAL A 206 6.03 -1.04 -2.97
N HIS A 207 5.03 -0.33 -3.49
CA HIS A 207 3.62 -0.73 -3.40
C HIS A 207 2.99 -1.16 -4.72
N THR A 208 3.61 -0.84 -5.85
CA THR A 208 2.98 -1.05 -7.17
C THR A 208 4.00 -1.43 -8.24
N ASN A 209 3.49 -1.76 -9.40
CA ASN A 209 4.28 -2.03 -10.59
C ASN A 209 4.98 -0.75 -11.07
N HIS A 210 6.19 -0.90 -11.58
CA HIS A 210 7.03 0.19 -12.11
C HIS A 210 7.05 0.26 -13.65
N LEU A 211 6.34 -0.65 -14.32
CA LEU A 211 6.32 -0.77 -15.77
C LEU A 211 5.10 -0.06 -16.38
N GLU A 212 5.29 0.40 -17.63
CA GLU A 212 4.18 0.82 -18.49
C GLU A 212 3.47 -0.39 -19.11
N PRO A 213 2.21 -0.26 -19.54
CA PRO A 213 1.55 -1.30 -20.32
C PRO A 213 2.40 -1.72 -21.54
N PRO A 214 2.41 -3.00 -21.90
CA PRO A 214 1.62 -4.12 -21.40
C PRO A 214 2.21 -4.84 -20.18
N TYR A 215 3.03 -4.19 -19.36
CA TYR A 215 3.61 -4.69 -18.10
C TYR A 215 4.50 -5.93 -18.26
N ARG A 216 5.22 -6.02 -19.37
CA ARG A 216 6.18 -7.09 -19.67
C ARG A 216 7.59 -6.72 -19.21
N PRO A 217 8.53 -7.66 -19.06
CA PRO A 217 9.91 -7.36 -18.63
C PRO A 217 10.60 -6.29 -19.47
N GLU A 218 10.30 -6.27 -20.77
CA GLU A 218 10.83 -5.32 -21.76
C GLU A 218 10.04 -4.00 -21.84
N SER A 219 8.91 -3.88 -21.17
CA SER A 219 8.11 -2.65 -21.17
C SER A 219 8.91 -1.46 -20.64
N ALA A 220 8.59 -0.27 -21.12
CA ALA A 220 9.16 0.95 -20.61
C ALA A 220 8.90 1.11 -19.10
N LEU A 221 9.78 1.82 -18.42
CA LEU A 221 9.48 2.28 -17.07
C LEU A 221 8.35 3.29 -17.12
N ASN A 222 7.44 3.21 -16.19
CA ASN A 222 6.54 4.31 -15.92
C ASN A 222 7.39 5.56 -15.59
N ARG A 223 7.05 6.69 -16.20
CA ARG A 223 7.83 7.93 -16.07
C ARG A 223 8.13 8.30 -14.61
N LEU A 224 7.15 8.07 -13.72
CA LEU A 224 7.30 8.39 -12.31
C LEU A 224 8.35 7.52 -11.59
N TRP A 225 8.69 6.34 -12.13
CA TRP A 225 9.69 5.45 -11.58
C TRP A 225 11.10 5.70 -12.08
N THR A 226 11.26 6.34 -13.24
CA THR A 226 12.61 6.58 -13.83
C THR A 226 13.52 7.30 -12.85
N ARG A 227 13.04 8.40 -12.25
CA ARG A 227 13.81 9.18 -11.26
C ARG A 227 14.01 8.43 -9.95
N TRP A 228 12.98 7.70 -9.54
CA TRP A 228 13.07 6.92 -8.31
C TRP A 228 14.19 5.88 -8.39
N PHE A 229 14.39 5.23 -9.54
CA PHE A 229 15.50 4.29 -9.74
C PHE A 229 16.88 4.96 -9.68
N GLU A 230 17.00 6.24 -10.01
CA GLU A 230 18.24 7.00 -9.85
C GLU A 230 18.61 7.19 -8.37
N VAL A 231 17.62 7.32 -7.50
CA VAL A 231 17.83 7.53 -6.06
C VAL A 231 17.72 6.26 -5.22
N ALA A 232 17.15 5.19 -5.75
CA ALA A 232 16.95 3.92 -5.03
C ALA A 232 18.23 3.35 -4.37
N PRO A 233 19.44 3.44 -4.97
CA PRO A 233 20.68 3.02 -4.33
C PRO A 233 21.05 3.79 -3.05
N ARG A 234 20.44 4.95 -2.82
CA ARG A 234 20.69 5.83 -1.65
C ARG A 234 19.83 5.50 -0.44
N PHE A 235 18.77 4.68 -0.58
CA PHE A 235 18.02 4.17 0.56
C PHE A 235 18.84 3.12 1.32
N ASP A 236 18.69 3.07 2.63
CA ASP A 236 19.37 2.09 3.47
C ASP A 236 18.83 0.67 3.23
N ALA A 237 17.53 0.56 2.91
CA ALA A 237 16.94 -0.62 2.30
C ALA A 237 15.80 -0.26 1.34
N VAL A 238 15.61 -1.09 0.30
CA VAL A 238 14.42 -1.07 -0.57
C VAL A 238 13.64 -2.36 -0.31
N LEU A 239 12.38 -2.20 0.09
CA LEU A 239 11.48 -3.28 0.48
C LEU A 239 10.56 -3.62 -0.69
N TRP A 240 10.86 -4.73 -1.36
CA TRP A 240 10.09 -5.23 -2.49
C TRP A 240 8.96 -6.14 -2.00
N PRO A 241 7.71 -5.97 -2.46
CA PRO A 241 6.60 -6.80 -2.00
C PRO A 241 6.69 -8.24 -2.52
N THR A 242 7.44 -8.47 -3.62
CA THR A 242 7.60 -9.80 -4.24
C THR A 242 9.04 -10.03 -4.69
N ALA A 243 9.45 -11.31 -4.68
CA ALA A 243 10.76 -11.71 -5.21
C ALA A 243 10.83 -11.49 -6.72
N HIS A 244 9.74 -11.75 -7.43
CA HIS A 244 9.66 -11.59 -8.89
C HIS A 244 9.88 -10.13 -9.31
N GLN A 245 9.29 -9.15 -8.60
CA GLN A 245 9.53 -7.73 -8.89
C GLN A 245 10.98 -7.34 -8.64
N ARG A 246 11.54 -7.74 -7.50
CA ARG A 246 12.96 -7.50 -7.20
C ARG A 246 13.87 -8.10 -8.28
N ASP A 247 13.61 -9.33 -8.70
CA ASP A 247 14.48 -10.06 -9.63
C ASP A 247 14.38 -9.49 -11.07
N ASP A 248 13.20 -9.05 -11.49
CA ASP A 248 13.02 -8.31 -12.75
C ASP A 248 13.82 -6.98 -12.72
N VAL A 249 13.77 -6.25 -11.62
CA VAL A 249 14.55 -5.02 -11.44
C VAL A 249 16.06 -5.31 -11.46
N ARG A 250 16.49 -6.35 -10.75
CA ARG A 250 17.90 -6.77 -10.74
C ARG A 250 18.40 -7.18 -12.13
N SER A 251 17.59 -7.88 -12.89
CA SER A 251 17.95 -8.30 -14.25
C SER A 251 18.11 -7.11 -15.19
N ARG A 252 17.37 -6.03 -14.95
CA ARG A 252 17.38 -4.83 -15.80
C ARG A 252 18.40 -3.77 -15.37
N PHE A 253 18.60 -3.58 -14.07
CA PHE A 253 19.42 -2.49 -13.49
C PHE A 253 20.63 -2.99 -12.71
N GLY A 254 20.79 -4.30 -12.58
CA GLY A 254 21.82 -4.90 -11.74
C GLY A 254 21.36 -5.10 -10.29
N SER A 255 22.12 -5.92 -9.57
CA SER A 255 21.82 -6.22 -8.17
C SER A 255 22.25 -5.06 -7.27
N ALA A 256 21.37 -4.67 -6.35
CA ALA A 256 21.67 -3.70 -5.30
C ALA A 256 21.79 -4.42 -3.94
N SER A 257 22.77 -3.99 -3.13
CA SER A 257 23.01 -4.60 -1.81
C SER A 257 21.96 -4.21 -0.74
N ASN A 258 21.09 -3.25 -1.07
CA ASN A 258 20.01 -2.78 -0.21
C ASN A 258 18.64 -3.37 -0.54
N ASP A 259 18.54 -4.26 -1.53
CA ASP A 259 17.27 -4.93 -1.87
C ASP A 259 16.86 -5.98 -0.83
N ARG A 260 15.60 -5.93 -0.39
CA ARG A 260 14.99 -6.92 0.50
C ARG A 260 13.60 -7.28 -0.02
N VAL A 261 13.22 -8.56 0.05
CA VAL A 261 11.84 -8.97 -0.18
C VAL A 261 11.11 -8.89 1.16
N ALA A 262 10.11 -8.05 1.23
CA ALA A 262 9.32 -7.78 2.42
C ALA A 262 7.83 -7.71 2.06
N PRO A 263 7.15 -8.87 1.93
CA PRO A 263 5.73 -8.91 1.61
C PRO A 263 4.89 -8.22 2.69
N HIS A 264 3.79 -7.60 2.27
CA HIS A 264 2.77 -7.16 3.21
C HIS A 264 2.12 -8.37 3.86
N ALA A 265 1.93 -8.30 5.16
CA ALA A 265 1.27 -9.35 5.91
C ALA A 265 -0.24 -9.33 5.71
N VAL A 266 -0.84 -10.50 5.88
CA VAL A 266 -2.29 -10.66 6.00
C VAL A 266 -2.61 -11.40 7.29
N VAL A 267 -3.72 -11.02 7.91
CA VAL A 267 -4.26 -11.69 9.09
C VAL A 267 -5.26 -12.72 8.62
N GLY A 268 -5.01 -13.99 8.92
CA GLY A 268 -5.97 -15.05 8.66
C GLY A 268 -7.12 -15.04 9.67
N PRO A 269 -8.21 -15.75 9.38
CA PRO A 269 -9.35 -15.88 10.28
C PRO A 269 -8.98 -16.69 11.52
N SER A 270 -9.69 -16.46 12.64
CA SER A 270 -9.53 -17.26 13.86
C SER A 270 -9.96 -18.73 13.69
N ARG A 271 -10.80 -19.00 12.71
CA ARG A 271 -11.27 -20.34 12.32
C ARG A 271 -11.36 -20.44 10.80
N ILE A 272 -10.74 -21.47 10.25
CA ILE A 272 -10.87 -21.78 8.81
C ILE A 272 -12.24 -22.46 8.58
N VAL A 273 -13.01 -21.93 7.65
CA VAL A 273 -14.23 -22.58 7.15
C VAL A 273 -13.83 -23.65 6.13
N PRO A 274 -14.16 -24.94 6.36
CA PRO A 274 -13.86 -26.00 5.39
C PRO A 274 -14.45 -25.69 4.03
N VAL A 275 -13.71 -25.96 2.96
CA VAL A 275 -14.17 -25.70 1.58
C VAL A 275 -15.44 -26.48 1.22
N SER A 276 -15.71 -27.60 1.91
CA SER A 276 -16.93 -28.43 1.78
C SER A 276 -18.18 -27.74 2.35
N GLU A 277 -18.01 -26.76 3.24
CA GLU A 277 -19.11 -25.98 3.83
C GLU A 277 -19.42 -24.72 3.04
N ARG A 278 -18.58 -24.37 2.03
CA ARG A 278 -18.71 -23.18 1.19
C ARG A 278 -19.65 -23.43 0.01
N ASP A 279 -20.23 -22.36 -0.53
CA ASP A 279 -21.04 -22.45 -1.77
C ASP A 279 -20.13 -22.83 -2.96
N PRO A 280 -20.27 -24.05 -3.51
CA PRO A 280 -19.38 -24.54 -4.57
C PRO A 280 -19.55 -23.82 -5.91
N ALA A 281 -20.58 -23.00 -6.06
CA ALA A 281 -20.89 -22.25 -7.28
C ALA A 281 -20.53 -20.76 -7.18
N ARG A 282 -19.99 -20.31 -6.04
CA ARG A 282 -19.72 -18.89 -5.77
C ARG A 282 -18.30 -18.52 -6.14
N VAL A 283 -18.17 -17.60 -7.10
CA VAL A 283 -16.92 -16.93 -7.50
C VAL A 283 -16.91 -15.51 -6.95
N VAL A 284 -15.81 -15.07 -6.37
CA VAL A 284 -15.69 -13.73 -5.81
C VAL A 284 -14.47 -12.99 -6.34
N VAL A 285 -14.64 -11.68 -6.57
CA VAL A 285 -13.55 -10.71 -6.79
C VAL A 285 -13.65 -9.64 -5.71
N LEU A 286 -12.53 -9.28 -5.11
CA LEU A 286 -12.42 -8.19 -4.13
C LEU A 286 -11.48 -7.12 -4.68
N GLY A 287 -11.94 -5.88 -4.81
CA GLY A 287 -11.11 -4.78 -5.25
C GLY A 287 -11.90 -3.64 -5.90
N ARG A 288 -11.19 -2.53 -6.15
CA ARG A 288 -11.79 -1.36 -6.79
C ARG A 288 -12.30 -1.69 -8.21
N LEU A 289 -13.45 -1.12 -8.60
CA LEU A 289 -13.95 -1.22 -9.96
C LEU A 289 -13.19 -0.24 -10.88
N ALA A 290 -11.96 -0.61 -11.24
CA ALA A 290 -11.02 0.22 -11.98
C ALA A 290 -10.46 -0.51 -13.21
N PRO A 291 -10.07 0.20 -14.30
CA PRO A 291 -9.59 -0.41 -15.55
C PRO A 291 -8.45 -1.43 -15.36
N GLY A 292 -7.50 -1.14 -14.46
CA GLY A 292 -6.39 -2.05 -14.17
C GLY A 292 -6.79 -3.39 -13.56
N LYS A 293 -8.05 -3.56 -13.12
CA LYS A 293 -8.59 -4.81 -12.57
C LYS A 293 -9.23 -5.72 -13.63
N ARG A 294 -9.51 -5.20 -14.84
CA ARG A 294 -10.08 -5.97 -15.99
C ARG A 294 -11.26 -6.85 -15.58
N LEU A 295 -12.21 -6.28 -14.81
CA LEU A 295 -13.33 -7.03 -14.25
C LEU A 295 -14.31 -7.54 -15.31
N ASP A 296 -14.33 -6.93 -16.47
CA ASP A 296 -15.03 -7.40 -17.68
C ASP A 296 -14.55 -8.80 -18.13
N HIS A 297 -13.24 -9.12 -17.98
CA HIS A 297 -12.73 -10.48 -18.22
C HIS A 297 -13.33 -11.50 -17.25
N ALA A 298 -13.52 -11.14 -15.98
CA ALA A 298 -14.19 -12.01 -15.01
C ALA A 298 -15.65 -12.29 -15.40
N VAL A 299 -16.37 -11.24 -15.84
CA VAL A 299 -17.76 -11.36 -16.31
C VAL A 299 -17.83 -12.24 -17.56
N ARG A 300 -16.94 -12.03 -18.55
CA ARG A 300 -16.89 -12.85 -19.78
C ARG A 300 -16.53 -14.29 -19.48
N ALA A 301 -15.56 -14.55 -18.59
CA ALA A 301 -15.20 -15.91 -18.18
C ALA A 301 -16.40 -16.65 -17.57
N LEU A 302 -17.18 -16.01 -16.69
CA LEU A 302 -18.41 -16.58 -16.16
C LEU A 302 -19.45 -16.82 -17.28
N GLY A 303 -19.56 -15.89 -18.23
CA GLY A 303 -20.47 -16.01 -19.39
C GLY A 303 -20.21 -17.27 -20.22
N ARG A 304 -18.93 -17.63 -20.42
CA ARG A 304 -18.54 -18.87 -21.12
C ARG A 304 -19.01 -20.13 -20.39
N LEU A 305 -19.18 -20.05 -19.06
CA LEU A 305 -19.62 -21.18 -18.23
C LEU A 305 -21.15 -21.24 -18.05
N ALA A 306 -21.88 -20.24 -18.53
CA ALA A 306 -23.29 -20.07 -18.22
C ALA A 306 -24.19 -21.26 -18.65
N GLY A 307 -23.84 -21.91 -19.76
CA GLY A 307 -24.57 -23.10 -20.26
C GLY A 307 -24.18 -24.40 -19.56
N GLU A 308 -22.93 -24.53 -19.12
CA GLU A 308 -22.39 -25.77 -18.54
C GLU A 308 -22.60 -25.80 -17.00
N ILE A 309 -22.44 -24.64 -16.32
CA ILE A 309 -22.59 -24.51 -14.88
C ILE A 309 -23.66 -23.44 -14.57
N PRO A 310 -24.96 -23.75 -14.76
CA PRO A 310 -26.03 -22.75 -14.62
C PRO A 310 -26.17 -22.15 -13.23
N GLN A 311 -25.69 -22.81 -12.18
CA GLN A 311 -25.69 -22.31 -10.80
C GLN A 311 -24.52 -21.38 -10.48
N ALA A 312 -23.48 -21.29 -11.32
CA ALA A 312 -22.31 -20.44 -11.06
C ALA A 312 -22.71 -18.96 -10.96
N ARG A 313 -22.20 -18.29 -9.95
CA ARG A 313 -22.44 -16.86 -9.65
C ARG A 313 -21.12 -16.15 -9.41
N LEU A 314 -21.04 -14.90 -9.87
CA LEU A 314 -19.90 -14.01 -9.66
C LEU A 314 -20.32 -12.79 -8.85
N GLU A 315 -19.62 -12.53 -7.78
CA GLU A 315 -19.80 -11.32 -6.99
C GLU A 315 -18.55 -10.44 -7.11
N LEU A 316 -18.74 -9.21 -7.56
CA LEU A 316 -17.72 -8.18 -7.65
C LEU A 316 -17.91 -7.22 -6.46
N TRP A 317 -17.02 -7.35 -5.49
CA TRP A 317 -17.05 -6.54 -4.26
C TRP A 317 -16.06 -5.37 -4.38
N GLY A 318 -16.58 -4.18 -4.26
CA GLY A 318 -15.86 -2.91 -4.35
C GLY A 318 -16.65 -1.85 -5.09
N GLU A 319 -16.11 -0.64 -5.12
CA GLU A 319 -16.67 0.50 -5.84
C GLU A 319 -15.64 1.09 -6.80
N GLY A 320 -16.08 1.89 -7.75
CA GLY A 320 -15.21 2.58 -8.69
C GLY A 320 -15.87 2.99 -10.00
N ALA A 321 -15.09 3.71 -10.82
CA ALA A 321 -15.56 4.36 -12.03
C ALA A 321 -16.13 3.40 -13.11
N GLN A 322 -15.71 2.12 -13.08
CA GLN A 322 -16.17 1.14 -14.08
C GLN A 322 -17.54 0.51 -13.79
N ARG A 323 -18.23 0.90 -12.70
CA ARG A 323 -19.53 0.30 -12.34
C ARG A 323 -20.55 0.30 -13.48
N ALA A 324 -20.72 1.43 -14.16
CA ALA A 324 -21.68 1.57 -15.27
C ALA A 324 -21.28 0.72 -16.50
N GLU A 325 -20.00 0.68 -16.83
CA GLU A 325 -19.47 -0.14 -17.92
C GLU A 325 -19.70 -1.64 -17.65
N LEU A 326 -19.42 -2.09 -16.43
CA LEU A 326 -19.65 -3.47 -16.02
C LEU A 326 -21.14 -3.85 -16.07
N GLN A 327 -22.04 -2.95 -15.68
CA GLN A 327 -23.50 -3.16 -15.83
C GLN A 327 -23.87 -3.39 -17.29
N THR A 328 -23.29 -2.64 -18.21
CA THR A 328 -23.51 -2.81 -19.65
C THR A 328 -23.04 -4.19 -20.12
N VAL A 329 -21.80 -4.58 -19.77
CA VAL A 329 -21.25 -5.89 -20.14
C VAL A 329 -22.09 -7.05 -19.59
N ILE A 330 -22.55 -6.93 -18.33
CA ILE A 330 -23.43 -7.93 -17.67
C ILE A 330 -24.74 -8.09 -18.44
N ALA A 331 -25.35 -6.96 -18.85
CA ALA A 331 -26.62 -6.97 -19.60
C ALA A 331 -26.44 -7.55 -21.02
N GLU A 332 -25.38 -7.16 -21.73
CA GLU A 332 -25.07 -7.65 -23.09
C GLU A 332 -24.83 -9.17 -23.12
N LEU A 333 -24.25 -9.72 -22.07
CA LEU A 333 -23.99 -11.16 -21.92
C LEU A 333 -25.19 -11.92 -21.34
N GLY A 334 -26.27 -11.26 -20.98
CA GLY A 334 -27.48 -11.87 -20.41
C GLY A 334 -27.24 -12.48 -19.01
N LEU A 335 -26.39 -11.85 -18.18
CA LEU A 335 -25.97 -12.37 -16.88
C LEU A 335 -26.48 -11.59 -15.65
N PRO A 336 -27.62 -10.80 -15.70
CA PRO A 336 -28.00 -9.97 -14.57
C PRO A 336 -28.35 -10.75 -13.30
N GLU A 337 -28.80 -12.01 -13.45
CA GLU A 337 -29.14 -12.90 -12.32
C GLU A 337 -27.93 -13.69 -11.79
N ARG A 338 -26.77 -13.57 -12.42
CA ARG A 338 -25.57 -14.35 -12.10
C ARG A 338 -24.37 -13.53 -11.69
N VAL A 339 -24.33 -12.26 -12.08
CA VAL A 339 -23.25 -11.34 -11.73
C VAL A 339 -23.82 -10.22 -10.89
N THR A 340 -23.26 -10.05 -9.69
CA THR A 340 -23.66 -9.01 -8.76
C THR A 340 -22.53 -8.03 -8.56
N LEU A 341 -22.80 -6.72 -8.77
CA LEU A 341 -21.92 -5.62 -8.32
C LEU A 341 -22.29 -5.30 -6.87
N ALA A 342 -21.62 -5.99 -5.94
CA ALA A 342 -22.04 -6.10 -4.54
C ALA A 342 -21.74 -4.85 -3.69
N GLY A 343 -20.95 -3.90 -4.23
CA GLY A 343 -20.56 -2.72 -3.48
C GLY A 343 -19.41 -2.95 -2.50
N HIS A 344 -19.21 -2.03 -1.57
CA HIS A 344 -18.18 -2.15 -0.55
C HIS A 344 -18.54 -3.18 0.51
N THR A 345 -17.54 -3.83 1.09
CA THR A 345 -17.71 -4.70 2.28
C THR A 345 -16.72 -4.29 3.37
N ASN A 346 -17.19 -4.30 4.60
CA ASN A 346 -16.34 -4.14 5.80
C ASN A 346 -15.81 -5.49 6.33
N ASP A 347 -16.27 -6.61 5.75
CA ASP A 347 -15.87 -7.96 6.13
C ASP A 347 -15.54 -8.79 4.88
N PRO A 348 -14.39 -8.54 4.24
CA PRO A 348 -13.93 -9.32 3.09
C PRO A 348 -13.67 -10.80 3.47
N GLY A 349 -13.30 -11.06 4.72
CA GLY A 349 -13.09 -12.41 5.24
C GLY A 349 -14.34 -13.28 5.14
N ALA A 350 -15.49 -12.77 5.61
CA ALA A 350 -16.74 -13.50 5.50
C ALA A 350 -17.20 -13.72 4.04
N VAL A 351 -16.79 -12.86 3.12
CA VAL A 351 -17.03 -13.08 1.69
C VAL A 351 -16.17 -14.24 1.17
N LEU A 352 -14.88 -14.27 1.51
CA LEU A 352 -13.96 -15.34 1.15
C LEU A 352 -14.37 -16.70 1.74
N ASP A 353 -14.75 -16.72 3.01
CA ASP A 353 -15.15 -17.93 3.75
C ASP A 353 -16.37 -18.66 3.16
N ARG A 354 -17.20 -17.96 2.39
CA ARG A 354 -18.38 -18.52 1.73
C ARG A 354 -18.16 -18.88 0.26
N SER A 355 -16.98 -18.55 -0.30
CA SER A 355 -16.72 -18.66 -1.74
C SER A 355 -15.95 -19.92 -2.09
N ALA A 356 -16.29 -20.54 -3.24
CA ALA A 356 -15.55 -21.66 -3.79
C ALA A 356 -14.19 -21.24 -4.31
N VAL A 357 -14.10 -20.02 -4.86
CA VAL A 357 -12.91 -19.51 -5.54
C VAL A 357 -12.86 -17.99 -5.50
N TYR A 358 -11.67 -17.46 -5.23
CA TYR A 358 -11.31 -16.07 -5.48
C TYR A 358 -10.72 -15.92 -6.87
N LEU A 359 -11.25 -14.99 -7.65
CA LEU A 359 -10.80 -14.69 -9.00
C LEU A 359 -10.11 -13.33 -9.06
N THR A 360 -8.96 -13.23 -9.71
CA THR A 360 -8.33 -11.96 -10.03
C THR A 360 -7.92 -11.86 -11.50
N THR A 361 -8.37 -10.79 -12.14
CA THR A 361 -8.15 -10.51 -13.57
C THR A 361 -7.27 -9.27 -13.78
N SER A 362 -6.61 -8.79 -12.74
CA SER A 362 -5.79 -7.59 -12.78
C SER A 362 -4.77 -7.61 -13.92
N ALA A 363 -4.50 -6.46 -14.52
CA ALA A 363 -3.43 -6.28 -15.50
C ALA A 363 -2.05 -6.20 -14.85
N PHE A 364 -2.02 -5.70 -13.62
CA PHE A 364 -0.81 -5.60 -12.80
C PHE A 364 -1.19 -5.48 -11.33
N GLU A 365 -0.26 -5.84 -10.45
CA GLU A 365 -0.32 -5.66 -9.01
C GLU A 365 1.07 -5.26 -8.47
N GLY A 366 1.14 -4.81 -7.22
CA GLY A 366 2.38 -4.86 -6.46
C GLY A 366 2.56 -6.23 -5.84
N GLN A 367 1.65 -6.59 -4.92
CA GLN A 367 1.56 -7.91 -4.30
C GLN A 367 0.23 -8.60 -4.57
N GLY A 368 -0.90 -7.87 -4.45
CA GLY A 368 -2.25 -8.43 -4.50
C GLY A 368 -2.75 -8.81 -3.12
N LEU A 369 -3.07 -7.82 -2.27
CA LEU A 369 -3.51 -8.05 -0.89
C LEU A 369 -4.75 -8.95 -0.81
N ALA A 370 -5.77 -8.71 -1.65
CA ALA A 370 -6.97 -9.53 -1.65
C ALA A 370 -6.71 -11.00 -2.07
N LEU A 371 -5.70 -11.24 -2.92
CA LEU A 371 -5.23 -12.59 -3.22
C LEU A 371 -4.57 -13.22 -1.99
N ALA A 372 -3.72 -12.47 -1.29
CA ALA A 372 -3.09 -12.95 -0.07
C ALA A 372 -4.11 -13.23 1.04
N GLU A 373 -5.16 -12.39 1.19
CA GLU A 373 -6.30 -12.64 2.07
C GLU A 373 -7.05 -13.92 1.68
N ALA A 374 -7.30 -14.15 0.39
CA ALA A 374 -7.93 -15.37 -0.09
C ALA A 374 -7.12 -16.62 0.30
N LEU A 375 -5.80 -16.58 0.16
CA LEU A 375 -4.93 -17.66 0.59
C LEU A 375 -5.01 -17.90 2.11
N ALA A 376 -5.02 -16.82 2.91
CA ALA A 376 -5.12 -16.91 4.37
C ALA A 376 -6.44 -17.50 4.86
N HIS A 377 -7.52 -17.33 4.07
CA HIS A 377 -8.82 -17.96 4.29
C HIS A 377 -8.94 -19.36 3.69
N GLY A 378 -7.88 -19.89 3.08
CA GLY A 378 -7.92 -21.17 2.37
C GLY A 378 -8.88 -21.16 1.19
N THR A 379 -9.13 -20.01 0.57
CA THR A 379 -9.98 -19.90 -0.61
C THR A 379 -9.13 -20.12 -1.86
N PRO A 380 -9.41 -21.15 -2.67
CA PRO A 380 -8.71 -21.40 -3.92
C PRO A 380 -8.68 -20.18 -4.83
N VAL A 381 -7.57 -19.95 -5.50
CA VAL A 381 -7.38 -18.77 -6.36
C VAL A 381 -7.35 -19.17 -7.83
N VAL A 382 -7.98 -18.37 -8.70
CA VAL A 382 -7.72 -18.36 -10.15
C VAL A 382 -7.24 -16.97 -10.53
N ALA A 383 -6.11 -16.90 -11.22
CA ALA A 383 -5.46 -15.61 -11.51
C ALA A 383 -4.76 -15.64 -12.88
N TYR A 384 -4.67 -14.47 -13.50
CA TYR A 384 -3.70 -14.25 -14.57
C TYR A 384 -2.27 -14.25 -14.03
N ASP A 385 -1.34 -14.80 -14.81
CA ASP A 385 0.09 -14.76 -14.53
C ASP A 385 0.68 -13.40 -14.95
N ILE A 386 0.46 -12.42 -14.10
CA ILE A 386 0.80 -11.00 -14.32
C ILE A 386 2.04 -10.56 -13.53
N ARG A 387 2.50 -9.37 -13.82
CA ARG A 387 3.49 -8.65 -13.03
C ARG A 387 2.78 -7.65 -12.10
N TYR A 388 2.86 -7.83 -10.78
CA TYR A 388 3.51 -8.88 -9.97
C TYR A 388 2.46 -9.53 -9.06
N GLY A 389 2.88 -10.35 -8.11
CA GLY A 389 2.05 -10.88 -7.03
C GLY A 389 1.58 -12.32 -7.26
N PRO A 390 0.66 -12.62 -8.20
CA PRO A 390 0.09 -13.96 -8.32
C PRO A 390 1.11 -15.08 -8.43
N ARG A 391 2.18 -14.91 -9.21
CA ARG A 391 3.23 -15.93 -9.36
C ARG A 391 3.97 -16.20 -8.04
N ASP A 392 4.31 -15.16 -7.29
CA ASP A 392 4.98 -15.30 -5.99
C ASP A 392 4.05 -15.95 -4.96
N MET A 393 2.79 -15.46 -4.89
CA MET A 393 1.81 -15.93 -3.92
C MET A 393 1.41 -17.39 -4.15
N LEU A 394 1.34 -17.83 -5.41
CA LEU A 394 0.92 -19.18 -5.80
C LEU A 394 2.10 -20.13 -6.08
N ALA A 395 3.33 -19.72 -5.81
CA ALA A 395 4.51 -20.58 -6.02
C ALA A 395 4.45 -21.88 -5.20
N GLY A 396 3.81 -21.86 -4.04
CA GLY A 396 3.55 -23.01 -3.17
C GLY A 396 2.23 -23.76 -3.45
N GLY A 397 1.48 -23.38 -4.49
CA GLY A 397 0.14 -23.87 -4.77
C GLY A 397 -0.96 -22.96 -4.25
N GLY A 398 -2.18 -23.48 -4.08
CA GLY A 398 -3.34 -22.72 -3.59
C GLY A 398 -4.18 -22.10 -4.70
N GLY A 399 -3.77 -22.23 -5.95
CA GLY A 399 -4.52 -21.68 -7.08
C GLY A 399 -4.06 -22.17 -8.43
N ILE A 400 -4.68 -21.63 -9.48
CA ILE A 400 -4.35 -21.87 -10.87
C ILE A 400 -3.96 -20.55 -11.52
N LEU A 401 -2.72 -20.47 -12.03
CA LEU A 401 -2.27 -19.39 -12.89
C LEU A 401 -2.57 -19.72 -14.34
N VAL A 402 -3.09 -18.73 -15.06
CA VAL A 402 -3.34 -18.84 -16.51
C VAL A 402 -2.62 -17.70 -17.23
N PRO A 403 -2.32 -17.85 -18.54
CA PRO A 403 -1.65 -16.80 -19.29
C PRO A 403 -2.38 -15.46 -19.20
N ASP A 404 -1.62 -14.36 -19.11
CA ASP A 404 -2.18 -13.01 -19.00
C ASP A 404 -3.09 -12.67 -20.17
N GLY A 405 -4.35 -12.31 -19.88
CA GLY A 405 -5.37 -11.95 -20.86
C GLY A 405 -6.04 -13.12 -21.59
N ASP A 406 -5.66 -14.37 -21.31
CA ASP A 406 -6.30 -15.56 -21.90
C ASP A 406 -7.61 -15.88 -21.16
N GLU A 407 -8.72 -15.31 -21.65
CA GLU A 407 -10.06 -15.50 -21.09
C GLU A 407 -10.58 -16.93 -21.24
N ASP A 408 -10.14 -17.69 -22.24
CA ASP A 408 -10.56 -19.08 -22.43
C ASP A 408 -9.88 -19.99 -21.40
N ALA A 409 -8.58 -19.81 -21.18
CA ALA A 409 -7.85 -20.48 -20.11
C ALA A 409 -8.40 -20.10 -18.72
N LEU A 410 -8.81 -18.82 -18.53
CA LEU A 410 -9.43 -18.36 -17.29
C LEU A 410 -10.77 -19.07 -17.02
N ALA A 411 -11.63 -19.17 -18.03
CA ALA A 411 -12.90 -19.88 -17.94
C ALA A 411 -12.68 -21.39 -17.67
N ASP A 412 -11.71 -22.02 -18.34
CA ASP A 412 -11.39 -23.44 -18.09
C ASP A 412 -10.89 -23.68 -16.67
N ALA A 413 -10.00 -22.81 -16.15
CA ALA A 413 -9.53 -22.88 -14.78
C ALA A 413 -10.70 -22.74 -13.78
N LEU A 414 -11.59 -21.76 -13.97
CA LEU A 414 -12.80 -21.60 -13.16
C LEU A 414 -13.70 -22.83 -13.22
N ARG A 415 -13.96 -23.37 -14.41
CA ARG A 415 -14.75 -24.58 -14.60
C ARG A 415 -14.19 -25.73 -13.76
N ARG A 416 -12.89 -25.98 -13.84
CA ARG A 416 -12.22 -27.04 -13.08
C ARG A 416 -12.41 -26.86 -11.58
N VAL A 417 -12.19 -25.66 -11.05
CA VAL A 417 -12.35 -25.38 -9.62
C VAL A 417 -13.82 -25.54 -9.20
N LEU A 418 -14.79 -25.09 -10.01
CA LEU A 418 -16.22 -25.15 -9.66
C LEU A 418 -16.78 -26.56 -9.72
N THR A 419 -16.26 -27.45 -10.61
CA THR A 419 -16.82 -28.80 -10.81
C THR A 419 -16.07 -29.90 -10.08
N ASP A 420 -14.81 -29.71 -9.71
CA ASP A 420 -13.97 -30.72 -9.06
C ASP A 420 -13.78 -30.40 -7.56
N ALA A 421 -14.53 -31.10 -6.71
CA ALA A 421 -14.46 -30.93 -5.26
C ALA A 421 -13.11 -31.38 -4.67
N ALA A 422 -12.47 -32.40 -5.26
CA ALA A 422 -11.17 -32.87 -4.80
C ALA A 422 -10.06 -31.85 -5.11
N LEU A 423 -10.13 -31.25 -6.31
CA LEU A 423 -9.25 -30.14 -6.68
C LEU A 423 -9.43 -28.95 -5.74
N ARG A 424 -10.67 -28.54 -5.44
CA ARG A 424 -10.94 -27.44 -4.50
C ARG A 424 -10.36 -27.73 -3.12
N ALA A 425 -10.55 -28.95 -2.59
CA ALA A 425 -10.02 -29.31 -1.27
C ALA A 425 -8.48 -29.27 -1.23
N ARG A 426 -7.83 -29.76 -2.28
CA ARG A 426 -6.37 -29.70 -2.42
C ARG A 426 -5.88 -28.26 -2.50
N LEU A 427 -6.46 -27.44 -3.40
CA LEU A 427 -6.07 -26.03 -3.54
C LEU A 427 -6.31 -25.24 -2.25
N SER A 428 -7.37 -25.54 -1.50
CA SER A 428 -7.63 -24.90 -0.20
C SER A 428 -6.54 -25.21 0.82
N ALA A 429 -6.10 -26.45 0.91
CA ALA A 429 -4.99 -26.84 1.80
C ALA A 429 -3.66 -26.19 1.38
N GLU A 430 -3.37 -26.17 0.08
CA GLU A 430 -2.19 -25.49 -0.48
C GLU A 430 -2.22 -23.98 -0.22
N ALA A 431 -3.40 -23.34 -0.32
CA ALA A 431 -3.58 -21.90 -0.04
C ALA A 431 -3.19 -21.53 1.39
N LEU A 432 -3.65 -22.31 2.38
CA LEU A 432 -3.28 -22.12 3.80
C LEU A 432 -1.78 -22.28 4.01
N ASN A 433 -1.14 -23.25 3.35
CA ASN A 433 0.30 -23.44 3.42
C ASN A 433 1.06 -22.24 2.81
N ALA A 434 0.60 -21.73 1.66
CA ALA A 434 1.19 -20.55 1.02
C ALA A 434 1.05 -19.30 1.90
N ALA A 435 -0.10 -19.11 2.55
CA ALA A 435 -0.36 -17.99 3.45
C ALA A 435 0.54 -17.99 4.70
N ALA A 436 1.08 -19.14 5.12
CA ALA A 436 1.98 -19.22 6.27
C ALA A 436 3.28 -18.39 6.12
N ALA A 437 3.64 -18.02 4.89
CA ALA A 437 4.74 -17.10 4.61
C ALA A 437 4.36 -15.62 4.74
N LEU A 438 3.06 -15.29 4.81
CA LEU A 438 2.51 -13.93 4.78
C LEU A 438 1.94 -13.50 6.14
N THR A 439 2.29 -14.20 7.21
CA THR A 439 1.80 -13.87 8.56
C THR A 439 2.42 -12.57 9.10
N PRO A 440 1.72 -11.83 9.98
CA PRO A 440 2.28 -10.66 10.66
C PRO A 440 3.63 -10.91 11.31
N ALA A 441 3.78 -12.05 12.00
CA ALA A 441 5.04 -12.41 12.65
C ALA A 441 6.22 -12.47 11.67
N ARG A 442 6.05 -13.11 10.50
CA ARG A 442 7.11 -13.18 9.47
C ARG A 442 7.41 -11.83 8.83
N ALA A 443 6.37 -11.02 8.56
CA ALA A 443 6.57 -9.70 7.98
C ALA A 443 7.30 -8.78 8.98
N MET A 444 6.93 -8.82 10.25
CA MET A 444 7.61 -8.04 11.31
C MET A 444 9.06 -8.51 11.51
N GLN A 445 9.33 -9.81 11.50
CA GLN A 445 10.70 -10.33 11.55
C GLN A 445 11.53 -9.82 10.36
N THR A 446 10.98 -9.86 9.14
CA THR A 446 11.67 -9.35 7.94
C THR A 446 11.98 -7.86 8.06
N LEU A 447 11.06 -7.08 8.59
CA LEU A 447 11.22 -5.64 8.77
C LEU A 447 12.24 -5.33 9.88
N ALA A 448 12.21 -6.07 10.99
CA ALA A 448 13.18 -5.97 12.08
C ALA A 448 14.61 -6.29 11.59
N ASP A 449 14.76 -7.34 10.78
CA ASP A 449 16.05 -7.72 10.19
C ASP A 449 16.56 -6.64 9.23
N ALA A 450 15.70 -6.10 8.36
CA ALA A 450 16.06 -4.99 7.47
C ALA A 450 16.47 -3.74 8.24
N SER A 451 15.77 -3.42 9.33
CA SER A 451 16.11 -2.31 10.23
C SER A 451 17.45 -2.52 10.93
N ARG A 452 17.69 -3.74 11.46
CA ARG A 452 18.94 -4.11 12.12
C ARG A 452 20.14 -4.00 11.17
N GLU A 453 19.99 -4.50 9.94
CA GLU A 453 21.05 -4.39 8.94
C GLU A 453 21.30 -2.94 8.51
N ALA A 454 20.26 -2.11 8.40
CA ALA A 454 20.40 -0.70 8.06
C ALA A 454 21.13 0.07 9.18
N LEU A 455 20.80 -0.19 10.44
CA LEU A 455 21.44 0.44 11.59
C LEU A 455 22.90 -0.01 11.79
N ALA A 456 23.22 -1.25 11.43
CA ALA A 456 24.59 -1.78 11.55
C ALA A 456 25.57 -1.24 10.49
N ARG A 457 25.09 -0.47 9.51
CA ARG A 457 25.90 0.07 8.41
C ARG A 457 25.90 1.60 8.41
N PRO A 458 26.94 2.26 7.87
CA PRO A 458 26.87 3.67 7.54
C PRO A 458 25.66 3.95 6.61
N ARG A 459 25.01 5.08 6.80
CA ARG A 459 23.93 5.50 5.89
C ARG A 459 24.41 5.56 4.44
N ARG A 460 23.50 5.36 3.49
CA ARG A 460 23.84 5.26 2.06
C ARG A 460 23.72 6.60 1.29
N ARG A 461 23.07 7.61 1.82
CA ARG A 461 22.87 8.94 1.21
C ARG A 461 23.96 9.94 1.62
#